data_25898e6fcccee9ccfe71648c089d072a
#
_entry.id   25898e6fcccee9ccfe71648c089d072a
#
_cell.length_a   1.000
_cell.length_b   1.000
_cell.length_c   1.000
_cell.angle_alpha   90.00
_cell.angle_beta   90.00
_cell.angle_gamma   90.00
#
_symmetry.space_group_name_H-M   'P 1'
#
loop_
_entity.id
_entity.type
_entity.pdbx_description
1 polymer ?
#
loop_
_entity_poly.entity_id
_entity_poly.type
_entity_poly.pdbx_seq_one_letter_code
_entity_poly.pdbx_strand_id
1 'polypeptide(L)'
;MQHSTTQPRTTQPRSKQHRTKAAVAALATAAVALALTGCSAGSSAGSASAEGRAISSERCKENKDAGKITYLSGYQYQSSASILEYIAADELGYFKDLCLDVTLKPGSGDTAQNTKLLASGQATVSAVAEQDLIQARANGIDITGISSYSNAGLDILMTNGDDVTDLKQLDGKVVGHKGYVPASVEAMMVKAGVDWDSLTLVKEGYDPSVLPRKQNGLEALTGFVSNEPNLLKAAGDDVRVWQPVDYGIPSSIGAMAVNPAFAKAHPTAVEDVLRAALHAYDFCSASAAKTKQCVGYAAKLSGATYDEAQNAKIWTTETKVIADNPTPEQPLGGIDMENVSKLVDMLHQFGIVKPSVTGADAKGWFTNEYVDAVTNDGETVWPAP
;
A
#
# COMPACT_ATOMS: atom_id res chain seq x y z
N MET A 1 13.07 33.32 -45.44
CA MET A 1 13.06 32.25 -46.45
C MET A 1 12.18 31.14 -45.89
N GLN A 2 10.99 31.02 -46.45
CA GLN A 2 9.99 29.99 -46.14
C GLN A 2 10.35 28.72 -46.88
N HIS A 3 10.35 27.56 -46.23
CA HIS A 3 10.19 26.29 -46.94
C HIS A 3 9.02 25.51 -46.30
N SER A 4 7.97 25.50 -47.09
CA SER A 4 6.80 24.64 -47.01
C SER A 4 7.22 23.21 -47.47
N THR A 5 6.85 22.19 -46.69
CA THR A 5 6.87 20.78 -47.14
C THR A 5 5.54 20.12 -46.83
N THR A 6 4.95 19.69 -47.90
CA THR A 6 3.65 19.07 -48.15
C THR A 6 3.59 17.63 -47.57
N GLN A 7 2.49 17.28 -46.89
CA GLN A 7 2.12 15.91 -46.53
C GLN A 7 1.47 15.18 -47.72
N PRO A 8 1.70 13.89 -47.89
CA PRO A 8 0.88 13.06 -48.79
C PRO A 8 -0.27 12.39 -48.00
N ARG A 9 -1.47 12.54 -48.58
CA ARG A 9 -2.69 11.79 -48.23
C ARG A 9 -2.53 10.33 -48.68
N THR A 10 -2.83 9.38 -47.82
CA THR A 10 -3.09 8.00 -48.18
C THR A 10 -4.57 7.65 -47.94
N THR A 11 -5.14 7.13 -49.01
CA THR A 11 -6.54 6.72 -49.18
C THR A 11 -6.81 5.36 -48.54
N GLN A 12 -7.93 5.27 -47.82
CA GLN A 12 -8.52 4.00 -47.34
C GLN A 12 -9.24 3.26 -48.47
N PRO A 13 -9.20 1.93 -48.51
CA PRO A 13 -10.17 1.14 -49.25
C PRO A 13 -11.34 0.67 -48.39
N ARG A 14 -12.55 0.92 -48.88
CA ARG A 14 -13.82 0.33 -48.41
C ARG A 14 -13.83 -1.17 -48.70
N SER A 15 -14.21 -2.01 -47.75
CA SER A 15 -14.62 -3.38 -47.98
C SER A 15 -16.10 -3.58 -47.64
N LYS A 16 -16.72 -4.36 -48.51
CA LYS A 16 -18.16 -4.56 -48.68
C LYS A 16 -18.78 -5.44 -47.60
N GLN A 17 -20.00 -5.06 -47.22
CA GLN A 17 -20.94 -5.90 -46.49
C GLN A 17 -21.41 -7.07 -47.37
N HIS A 18 -21.40 -8.28 -46.83
CA HIS A 18 -22.25 -9.37 -47.27
C HIS A 18 -23.29 -9.73 -46.18
N ARG A 19 -24.53 -9.45 -46.56
CA ARG A 19 -25.73 -9.99 -45.87
C ARG A 19 -25.95 -11.41 -46.38
N THR A 20 -26.18 -12.37 -45.52
CA THR A 20 -26.92 -13.59 -45.83
C THR A 20 -28.04 -13.80 -44.79
N LYS A 21 -29.21 -14.07 -45.34
CA LYS A 21 -30.51 -14.25 -44.68
C LYS A 21 -30.79 -15.74 -44.41
N ALA A 22 -31.52 -15.99 -43.33
CA ALA A 22 -32.59 -16.96 -43.13
C ALA A 22 -32.26 -18.46 -43.04
N ALA A 23 -32.73 -19.12 -41.97
CA ALA A 23 -33.98 -19.86 -42.06
C ALA A 23 -34.48 -20.31 -40.69
N VAL A 24 -35.78 -20.20 -40.54
CA VAL A 24 -36.65 -20.64 -39.43
C VAL A 24 -36.90 -22.13 -39.53
N ALA A 25 -36.89 -22.87 -38.45
CA ALA A 25 -37.71 -24.09 -38.30
C ALA A 25 -38.17 -24.23 -36.85
N ALA A 26 -39.47 -24.11 -36.67
CA ALA A 26 -40.20 -24.47 -35.44
C ALA A 26 -40.65 -25.94 -35.51
N LEU A 27 -40.63 -26.63 -34.38
CA LEU A 27 -41.49 -27.79 -34.13
C LEU A 27 -41.80 -27.88 -32.65
N ALA A 28 -43.07 -27.86 -32.35
CA ALA A 28 -43.69 -28.04 -31.04
C ALA A 28 -44.04 -29.53 -30.80
N THR A 29 -44.20 -29.91 -29.56
CA THR A 29 -45.12 -30.88 -28.93
C THR A 29 -44.45 -31.42 -27.65
N ALA A 30 -45.06 -31.71 -26.52
CA ALA A 30 -46.38 -31.66 -25.95
C ALA A 30 -46.22 -32.03 -24.45
N ALA A 31 -47.09 -31.56 -23.64
CA ALA A 31 -47.16 -31.73 -22.18
C ALA A 31 -47.52 -33.15 -21.75
N VAL A 32 -47.01 -33.60 -20.60
CA VAL A 32 -47.75 -34.49 -19.67
C VAL A 32 -47.42 -34.08 -18.22
N ALA A 33 -48.44 -33.72 -17.48
CA ALA A 33 -48.45 -33.52 -16.03
C ALA A 33 -48.66 -34.85 -15.32
N LEU A 34 -47.96 -35.10 -14.24
CA LEU A 34 -48.40 -36.01 -13.18
C LEU A 34 -47.87 -35.52 -11.84
N ALA A 35 -48.76 -35.12 -11.01
CA ALA A 35 -48.56 -34.83 -9.59
C ALA A 35 -48.49 -36.15 -8.81
N LEU A 36 -47.53 -36.29 -7.90
CA LEU A 36 -47.61 -37.19 -6.76
C LEU A 36 -46.83 -36.60 -5.58
N THR A 37 -47.56 -36.37 -4.53
CA THR A 37 -47.15 -36.03 -3.18
C THR A 37 -46.28 -37.11 -2.55
N GLY A 38 -45.22 -36.69 -1.86
CA GLY A 38 -44.43 -37.60 -1.03
C GLY A 38 -43.57 -36.82 -0.06
N CYS A 39 -44.02 -36.65 1.18
CA CYS A 39 -43.16 -36.22 2.29
C CYS A 39 -42.15 -37.33 2.59
N SER A 40 -40.88 -36.99 2.59
CA SER A 40 -39.86 -37.77 3.29
C SER A 40 -38.72 -36.83 3.73
N ALA A 41 -38.59 -36.72 5.03
CA ALA A 41 -37.42 -36.10 5.67
C ALA A 41 -36.18 -36.92 5.35
N GLY A 42 -35.20 -36.26 4.72
CA GLY A 42 -33.90 -36.85 4.44
C GLY A 42 -32.86 -35.74 4.48
N SER A 43 -32.15 -35.64 5.60
CA SER A 43 -30.96 -34.79 5.74
C SER A 43 -29.91 -35.23 4.75
N SER A 44 -29.71 -34.47 3.70
CA SER A 44 -28.48 -34.49 2.90
C SER A 44 -27.76 -33.18 3.16
N ALA A 45 -26.77 -33.28 4.03
CA ALA A 45 -25.73 -32.27 4.14
C ALA A 45 -24.99 -32.17 2.79
N GLY A 46 -25.51 -31.33 1.91
CA GLY A 46 -24.78 -30.82 0.78
C GLY A 46 -23.74 -29.88 1.31
N SER A 47 -22.47 -30.24 1.18
CA SER A 47 -21.35 -29.32 1.31
C SER A 47 -21.55 -28.19 0.30
N ALA A 48 -22.21 -27.14 0.71
CA ALA A 48 -22.15 -25.87 0.00
C ALA A 48 -20.73 -25.36 0.20
N SER A 49 -19.97 -25.30 -0.87
CA SER A 49 -18.72 -24.57 -0.97
C SER A 49 -18.94 -23.20 -0.34
N ALA A 50 -18.01 -22.80 0.55
CA ALA A 50 -18.08 -21.53 1.29
C ALA A 50 -17.78 -20.30 0.41
N GLU A 51 -17.85 -20.45 -0.90
CA GLU A 51 -17.71 -19.36 -1.87
C GLU A 51 -19.10 -18.76 -2.14
N GLY A 52 -19.39 -17.62 -1.50
CA GLY A 52 -20.59 -16.83 -1.80
C GLY A 52 -21.50 -16.52 -0.63
N ARG A 53 -20.98 -16.31 0.58
CA ARG A 53 -21.77 -15.62 1.60
C ARG A 53 -21.78 -14.13 1.27
N ALA A 54 -22.87 -13.67 0.66
CA ALA A 54 -23.12 -12.24 0.57
C ALA A 54 -23.22 -11.66 1.99
N ILE A 55 -22.71 -10.46 2.17
CA ILE A 55 -22.95 -9.64 3.36
C ILE A 55 -24.46 -9.44 3.54
N SER A 56 -24.89 -8.96 4.72
CA SER A 56 -26.31 -8.66 4.94
C SER A 56 -26.82 -7.63 3.90
N SER A 57 -28.10 -7.72 3.56
CA SER A 57 -28.69 -6.78 2.59
C SER A 57 -28.68 -5.32 3.07
N GLU A 58 -28.71 -5.11 4.38
CA GLU A 58 -28.61 -3.80 5.02
C GLU A 58 -27.20 -3.24 4.85
N ARG A 59 -26.16 -4.00 5.20
CA ARG A 59 -24.75 -3.59 5.04
C ARG A 59 -24.41 -3.33 3.56
N CYS A 60 -24.89 -4.21 2.66
CA CYS A 60 -24.72 -4.00 1.21
C CYS A 60 -25.38 -2.69 0.73
N LYS A 61 -26.55 -2.33 1.30
CA LYS A 61 -27.19 -1.05 0.99
C LYS A 61 -26.37 0.13 1.48
N GLU A 62 -25.90 0.09 2.73
CA GLU A 62 -25.05 1.15 3.31
C GLU A 62 -23.78 1.37 2.49
N ASN A 63 -23.11 0.29 2.08
CA ASN A 63 -21.92 0.37 1.24
C ASN A 63 -22.22 0.96 -0.15
N LYS A 64 -23.35 0.62 -0.77
CA LYS A 64 -23.79 1.24 -2.03
C LYS A 64 -24.16 2.72 -1.87
N ASP A 65 -24.74 3.09 -0.74
CA ASP A 65 -25.10 4.49 -0.44
C ASP A 65 -23.84 5.38 -0.28
N ALA A 66 -22.67 4.80 0.02
CA ALA A 66 -21.40 5.50 0.04
C ALA A 66 -20.95 5.96 -1.37
N GLY A 67 -21.49 5.38 -2.44
CA GLY A 67 -21.16 5.71 -3.81
C GLY A 67 -19.74 5.32 -4.17
N LYS A 68 -19.10 6.13 -5.04
CA LYS A 68 -17.76 5.85 -5.55
C LYS A 68 -16.69 6.19 -4.52
N ILE A 69 -15.84 5.20 -4.20
CA ILE A 69 -14.70 5.32 -3.31
C ILE A 69 -13.42 5.37 -4.16
N THR A 70 -12.62 6.42 -4.00
CA THR A 70 -11.31 6.51 -4.63
C THR A 70 -10.23 6.16 -3.62
N TYR A 71 -9.56 5.03 -3.85
CA TYR A 71 -8.31 4.68 -3.18
C TYR A 71 -7.12 5.28 -3.93
N LEU A 72 -6.24 6.02 -3.24
CA LEU A 72 -5.01 6.59 -3.77
C LEU A 72 -3.80 5.94 -3.07
N SER A 73 -2.99 5.19 -3.82
CA SER A 73 -1.79 4.54 -3.26
C SER A 73 -0.69 5.56 -2.94
N GLY A 74 0.29 5.16 -2.11
CA GLY A 74 1.43 6.00 -1.76
C GLY A 74 2.40 6.20 -2.93
N TYR A 75 2.47 5.23 -3.84
CA TYR A 75 3.38 5.22 -4.99
C TYR A 75 2.71 4.57 -6.19
N GLN A 76 3.45 4.44 -7.30
CA GLN A 76 3.04 3.68 -8.48
C GLN A 76 2.67 2.23 -8.10
N TYR A 77 1.91 1.55 -8.93
CA TYR A 77 1.55 0.16 -8.66
C TYR A 77 2.78 -0.74 -8.61
N GLN A 78 3.08 -1.21 -7.43
CA GLN A 78 4.15 -2.16 -7.10
C GLN A 78 3.66 -3.12 -6.02
N SER A 79 4.42 -4.17 -5.74
CA SER A 79 4.07 -5.14 -4.71
C SER A 79 4.59 -4.72 -3.33
N SER A 80 4.19 -3.56 -2.87
CA SER A 80 4.46 -3.03 -1.53
C SER A 80 3.20 -3.11 -0.68
N ALA A 81 3.35 -3.23 0.63
CA ALA A 81 2.24 -3.10 1.57
C ALA A 81 1.57 -1.73 1.39
N SER A 82 0.29 -1.64 1.64
CA SER A 82 -0.59 -0.52 1.28
C SER A 82 -0.81 -0.30 -0.23
N ILE A 83 -0.33 -1.20 -1.09
CA ILE A 83 -0.58 -1.13 -2.55
C ILE A 83 -1.09 -2.48 -3.07
N LEU A 84 -0.32 -3.57 -2.85
CA LEU A 84 -0.60 -4.87 -3.46
C LEU A 84 -1.91 -5.46 -2.98
N GLU A 85 -2.21 -5.37 -1.70
CA GLU A 85 -3.44 -5.91 -1.12
C GLU A 85 -4.69 -5.20 -1.63
N TYR A 86 -4.61 -3.89 -1.93
CA TYR A 86 -5.72 -3.17 -2.56
C TYR A 86 -5.95 -3.59 -4.01
N ILE A 87 -4.86 -3.79 -4.76
CA ILE A 87 -4.93 -4.34 -6.12
C ILE A 87 -5.51 -5.76 -6.08
N ALA A 88 -5.05 -6.59 -5.15
CA ALA A 88 -5.52 -7.95 -5.01
C ALA A 88 -6.99 -8.01 -4.56
N ALA A 89 -7.42 -7.13 -3.65
CA ALA A 89 -8.82 -7.03 -3.23
C ALA A 89 -9.76 -6.72 -4.41
N ASP A 90 -9.34 -5.85 -5.32
CA ASP A 90 -10.09 -5.52 -6.54
C ASP A 90 -10.13 -6.71 -7.51
N GLU A 91 -8.98 -7.27 -7.87
CA GLU A 91 -8.84 -8.40 -8.82
C GLU A 91 -9.48 -9.70 -8.32
N LEU A 92 -9.49 -9.93 -7.00
CA LEU A 92 -10.17 -11.08 -6.36
C LEU A 92 -11.68 -10.84 -6.20
N GLY A 93 -12.16 -9.63 -6.43
CA GLY A 93 -13.56 -9.26 -6.34
C GLY A 93 -14.05 -8.94 -4.93
N TYR A 94 -13.15 -8.80 -3.94
CA TYR A 94 -13.52 -8.59 -2.53
C TYR A 94 -14.30 -7.28 -2.31
N PHE A 95 -13.94 -6.20 -2.99
CA PHE A 95 -14.74 -4.97 -2.94
C PHE A 95 -16.14 -5.17 -3.48
N LYS A 96 -16.27 -5.91 -4.58
CA LYS A 96 -17.58 -6.22 -5.16
C LYS A 96 -18.43 -7.13 -4.27
N ASP A 97 -17.81 -8.11 -3.61
CA ASP A 97 -18.47 -9.00 -2.66
C ASP A 97 -19.02 -8.23 -1.45
N LEU A 98 -18.38 -7.13 -1.09
CA LEU A 98 -18.82 -6.19 -0.06
C LEU A 98 -19.69 -5.04 -0.61
N CYS A 99 -20.17 -5.13 -1.86
CA CYS A 99 -21.01 -4.12 -2.51
C CYS A 99 -20.38 -2.72 -2.62
N LEU A 100 -19.04 -2.61 -2.61
CA LEU A 100 -18.30 -1.36 -2.73
C LEU A 100 -17.98 -1.04 -4.20
N ASP A 101 -18.04 0.23 -4.57
CA ASP A 101 -17.57 0.78 -5.85
C ASP A 101 -16.22 1.48 -5.62
N VAL A 102 -15.12 0.69 -5.64
CA VAL A 102 -13.76 1.20 -5.41
C VAL A 102 -13.05 1.43 -6.73
N THR A 103 -12.38 2.55 -6.84
CA THR A 103 -11.47 2.86 -7.96
C THR A 103 -10.06 3.09 -7.41
N LEU A 104 -9.12 2.29 -7.89
CA LEU A 104 -7.71 2.43 -7.54
C LEU A 104 -7.05 3.52 -8.39
N LYS A 105 -6.19 4.34 -7.78
CA LYS A 105 -5.33 5.32 -8.44
C LYS A 105 -3.90 5.19 -7.94
N PRO A 106 -2.91 5.17 -8.85
CA PRO A 106 -1.51 5.17 -8.43
C PRO A 106 -1.11 6.54 -7.89
N GLY A 107 -0.33 6.57 -6.82
CA GLY A 107 0.28 7.78 -6.28
C GLY A 107 1.57 8.15 -6.99
N SER A 108 2.04 9.36 -6.74
CA SER A 108 3.29 9.89 -7.31
C SER A 108 4.54 9.55 -6.49
N GLY A 109 4.38 9.09 -5.25
CA GLY A 109 5.44 8.99 -4.25
C GLY A 109 5.53 10.20 -3.32
N ASP A 110 4.74 11.24 -3.57
CA ASP A 110 4.59 12.40 -2.67
C ASP A 110 3.35 12.20 -1.80
N THR A 111 3.52 11.57 -0.64
CA THR A 111 2.42 11.29 0.29
C THR A 111 1.94 12.53 1.02
N ALA A 112 2.75 13.60 1.11
CA ALA A 112 2.29 14.90 1.57
C ALA A 112 1.28 15.54 0.60
N GLN A 113 1.41 15.29 -0.71
CA GLN A 113 0.38 15.66 -1.68
C GLN A 113 -0.89 14.83 -1.49
N ASN A 114 -0.76 13.53 -1.21
CA ASN A 114 -1.90 12.65 -0.96
C ASN A 114 -2.79 13.18 0.19
N THR A 115 -2.21 13.72 1.26
CA THR A 115 -2.98 14.31 2.37
C THR A 115 -3.90 15.44 1.91
N LYS A 116 -3.45 16.28 0.96
CA LYS A 116 -4.24 17.39 0.38
C LYS A 116 -5.35 16.87 -0.53
N LEU A 117 -5.06 15.85 -1.34
CA LEU A 117 -6.06 15.22 -2.21
C LEU A 117 -7.16 14.53 -1.40
N LEU A 118 -6.78 13.93 -0.28
CA LEU A 118 -7.70 13.31 0.66
C LEU A 118 -8.61 14.36 1.33
N ALA A 119 -8.02 15.43 1.87
CA ALA A 119 -8.75 16.51 2.52
C ALA A 119 -9.73 17.23 1.56
N SER A 120 -9.36 17.38 0.28
CA SER A 120 -10.21 18.00 -0.74
C SER A 120 -11.29 17.06 -1.31
N GLY A 121 -11.34 15.78 -0.88
CA GLY A 121 -12.28 14.79 -1.39
C GLY A 121 -11.96 14.27 -2.80
N GLN A 122 -10.76 14.56 -3.34
CA GLN A 122 -10.29 13.96 -4.61
C GLN A 122 -9.83 12.51 -4.45
N ALA A 123 -9.48 12.13 -3.24
CA ALA A 123 -9.35 10.76 -2.78
C ALA A 123 -10.28 10.54 -1.57
N THR A 124 -10.75 9.31 -1.36
CA THR A 124 -11.60 8.94 -0.23
C THR A 124 -10.79 8.27 0.86
N VAL A 125 -9.92 7.35 0.45
CA VAL A 125 -8.95 6.63 1.27
C VAL A 125 -7.59 6.73 0.59
N SER A 126 -6.52 6.91 1.34
CA SER A 126 -5.17 7.01 0.78
C SER A 126 -4.10 6.44 1.69
N ALA A 127 -3.09 5.82 1.08
CA ALA A 127 -1.84 5.53 1.77
C ALA A 127 -1.01 6.81 1.91
N VAL A 128 -0.52 7.09 3.12
CA VAL A 128 0.32 8.24 3.44
C VAL A 128 1.43 7.83 4.41
N ALA A 129 2.56 8.53 4.43
CA ALA A 129 3.51 8.38 5.52
C ALA A 129 2.91 8.96 6.81
N GLU A 130 3.13 8.29 7.95
CA GLU A 130 2.61 8.80 9.25
C GLU A 130 3.10 10.22 9.56
N GLN A 131 4.39 10.49 9.27
CA GLN A 131 4.94 11.85 9.44
C GLN A 131 4.21 12.90 8.59
N ASP A 132 3.80 12.55 7.37
CA ASP A 132 3.07 13.49 6.49
C ASP A 132 1.65 13.71 7.00
N LEU A 133 1.01 12.68 7.57
CA LEU A 133 -0.27 12.82 8.24
C LEU A 133 -0.16 13.75 9.45
N ILE A 134 0.85 13.53 10.31
CA ILE A 134 1.10 14.38 11.48
C ILE A 134 1.35 15.83 11.05
N GLN A 135 2.21 16.07 10.05
CA GLN A 135 2.46 17.41 9.51
C GLN A 135 1.21 18.05 8.92
N ALA A 136 0.41 17.30 8.17
CA ALA A 136 -0.83 17.77 7.59
C ALA A 136 -1.82 18.23 8.69
N ARG A 137 -2.02 17.39 9.71
CA ARG A 137 -2.88 17.70 10.87
C ARG A 137 -2.37 18.91 11.66
N ALA A 138 -1.06 18.98 11.92
CA ALA A 138 -0.41 20.11 12.59
C ALA A 138 -0.59 21.45 11.83
N ASN A 139 -0.81 21.39 10.52
CA ASN A 139 -1.11 22.52 9.65
C ASN A 139 -2.61 22.71 9.37
N GLY A 140 -3.50 22.03 10.09
CA GLY A 140 -4.95 22.20 10.01
C GLY A 140 -5.62 21.47 8.84
N ILE A 141 -4.93 20.53 8.17
CA ILE A 141 -5.51 19.65 7.14
C ILE A 141 -6.27 18.54 7.86
N ASP A 142 -7.57 18.44 7.62
CA ASP A 142 -8.43 17.48 8.33
C ASP A 142 -8.46 16.13 7.61
N ILE A 143 -7.69 15.17 8.14
CA ILE A 143 -7.61 13.77 7.72
C ILE A 143 -7.42 12.89 8.95
N THR A 144 -7.80 11.60 8.87
CA THR A 144 -7.67 10.66 10.00
C THR A 144 -6.95 9.40 9.55
N GLY A 145 -5.93 8.98 10.31
CA GLY A 145 -5.27 7.69 10.14
C GLY A 145 -6.14 6.57 10.73
N ILE A 146 -6.34 5.50 9.97
CA ILE A 146 -7.26 4.41 10.32
C ILE A 146 -6.61 3.03 10.35
N SER A 147 -5.38 2.91 9.86
CA SER A 147 -4.60 1.66 9.88
C SER A 147 -3.12 1.97 9.64
N SER A 148 -2.26 1.10 10.14
CA SER A 148 -0.81 1.11 9.91
C SER A 148 -0.27 -0.32 9.95
N TYR A 149 0.97 -0.56 9.41
CA TYR A 149 1.48 -1.93 9.27
C TYR A 149 2.74 -2.13 10.08
N SER A 150 3.04 -2.02 11.16
CA SER A 150 4.35 -2.30 11.78
C SER A 150 4.90 -1.13 12.58
N ASN A 151 5.69 -1.44 13.59
CA ASN A 151 6.47 -0.46 14.34
C ASN A 151 7.88 -0.26 13.76
N ALA A 152 8.13 -0.73 12.56
CA ALA A 152 9.35 -0.47 11.78
C ALA A 152 9.00 0.04 10.40
N GLY A 153 9.71 1.07 9.95
CA GLY A 153 9.59 1.62 8.60
C GLY A 153 10.45 0.87 7.58
N LEU A 154 10.33 1.28 6.33
CA LEU A 154 11.11 0.73 5.23
C LEU A 154 12.42 1.50 4.98
N ASP A 155 12.54 2.73 5.47
CA ASP A 155 13.71 3.56 5.27
C ASP A 155 14.95 2.94 5.92
N ILE A 156 16.06 2.93 5.18
CA ILE A 156 17.35 2.40 5.61
C ILE A 156 18.49 3.26 5.16
N LEU A 157 19.66 3.04 5.78
CA LEU A 157 20.94 3.40 5.23
C LEU A 157 21.68 2.14 4.82
N MET A 158 22.37 2.17 3.68
CA MET A 158 23.24 1.09 3.20
C MET A 158 24.68 1.57 3.15
N THR A 159 25.61 0.67 3.45
CA THR A 159 27.07 0.85 3.28
C THR A 159 27.65 -0.38 2.58
N ASN A 160 28.81 -0.23 1.92
CA ASN A 160 29.46 -1.38 1.30
C ASN A 160 29.94 -2.37 2.35
N GLY A 161 29.47 -3.60 2.31
CA GLY A 161 29.94 -4.74 3.08
C GLY A 161 30.47 -4.38 4.48
N ASP A 162 31.74 -4.68 4.71
CA ASP A 162 32.42 -4.40 5.98
C ASP A 162 33.21 -3.09 6.01
N ASP A 163 33.09 -2.22 5.00
CA ASP A 163 33.78 -0.93 4.97
C ASP A 163 33.37 -0.02 6.15
N VAL A 164 32.11 -0.12 6.57
CA VAL A 164 31.55 0.59 7.72
C VAL A 164 30.96 -0.44 8.69
N THR A 165 31.58 -0.56 9.86
CA THR A 165 31.14 -1.47 10.95
C THR A 165 30.46 -0.75 12.11
N ASP A 166 30.61 0.59 12.15
CA ASP A 166 29.98 1.50 13.10
C ASP A 166 29.60 2.78 12.34
N LEU A 167 28.36 3.25 12.52
CA LEU A 167 27.86 4.44 11.81
C LEU A 167 28.68 5.68 12.05
N LYS A 168 29.33 5.81 13.22
CA LYS A 168 30.22 6.93 13.53
C LYS A 168 31.41 7.06 12.56
N GLN A 169 31.78 6.00 11.85
CA GLN A 169 32.83 6.03 10.81
C GLN A 169 32.37 6.85 9.58
N LEU A 170 31.12 7.26 9.52
CA LEU A 170 30.62 8.15 8.47
C LEU A 170 30.88 9.62 8.73
N ASP A 171 31.45 10.02 9.88
CA ASP A 171 31.87 11.42 10.14
C ASP A 171 32.74 11.96 8.97
N GLY A 172 32.33 13.09 8.40
CA GLY A 172 32.98 13.71 7.25
C GLY A 172 32.85 12.99 5.91
N LYS A 173 32.01 11.96 5.80
CA LYS A 173 31.84 11.16 4.60
C LYS A 173 30.70 11.67 3.71
N VAL A 174 30.66 11.11 2.49
CA VAL A 174 29.61 11.39 1.51
C VAL A 174 28.48 10.39 1.69
N VAL A 175 27.26 10.91 1.90
CA VAL A 175 26.03 10.14 2.03
C VAL A 175 25.06 10.50 0.90
N GLY A 176 24.68 9.50 0.12
CA GLY A 176 23.75 9.64 -0.99
C GLY A 176 22.28 9.52 -0.56
N HIS A 177 21.42 10.24 -1.28
CA HIS A 177 19.97 10.16 -1.08
C HIS A 177 19.18 10.36 -2.39
N LYS A 178 17.90 9.98 -2.42
CA LYS A 178 17.02 10.06 -3.61
C LYS A 178 16.39 11.45 -3.84
N GLY A 179 16.58 12.37 -2.94
CA GLY A 179 15.99 13.72 -2.97
C GLY A 179 16.14 14.43 -1.62
N TYR A 180 15.98 13.65 -0.56
CA TYR A 180 16.21 14.05 0.84
C TYR A 180 16.65 12.81 1.64
N VAL A 181 17.25 13.02 2.80
CA VAL A 181 17.49 11.94 3.77
C VAL A 181 16.22 11.79 4.61
N PRO A 182 15.63 10.59 4.73
CA PRO A 182 14.50 10.38 5.61
C PRO A 182 14.81 10.75 7.07
N ALA A 183 13.87 11.39 7.76
CA ALA A 183 14.06 11.84 9.14
C ALA A 183 14.40 10.68 10.10
N SER A 184 13.86 9.50 9.86
CA SER A 184 14.18 8.28 10.61
C SER A 184 15.65 7.85 10.44
N VAL A 185 16.20 7.99 9.23
CA VAL A 185 17.62 7.68 8.94
C VAL A 185 18.53 8.72 9.56
N GLU A 186 18.20 10.02 9.45
CA GLU A 186 18.92 11.09 10.12
C GLU A 186 18.94 10.88 11.63
N ALA A 187 17.78 10.62 12.24
CA ALA A 187 17.65 10.34 13.67
C ALA A 187 18.50 9.14 14.11
N MET A 188 18.54 8.07 13.32
CA MET A 188 19.37 6.90 13.55
C MET A 188 20.86 7.28 13.58
N MET A 189 21.32 8.00 12.58
CA MET A 189 22.73 8.41 12.46
C MET A 189 23.15 9.33 13.62
N VAL A 190 22.34 10.33 13.94
CA VAL A 190 22.58 11.23 15.08
C VAL A 190 22.61 10.43 16.39
N LYS A 191 21.66 9.51 16.62
CA LYS A 191 21.61 8.66 17.81
C LYS A 191 22.82 7.71 17.91
N ALA A 192 23.34 7.26 16.78
CA ALA A 192 24.58 6.47 16.70
C ALA A 192 25.84 7.31 16.93
N GLY A 193 25.74 8.64 17.08
CA GLY A 193 26.84 9.55 17.37
C GLY A 193 27.56 10.08 16.12
N VAL A 194 26.94 9.99 14.95
CA VAL A 194 27.45 10.64 13.72
C VAL A 194 27.33 12.16 13.88
N ASP A 195 28.42 12.86 13.56
CA ASP A 195 28.40 14.32 13.43
C ASP A 195 27.70 14.70 12.11
N TRP A 196 26.39 14.95 12.21
CA TRP A 196 25.53 15.23 11.06
C TRP A 196 26.02 16.41 10.22
N ASP A 197 26.52 17.46 10.86
CA ASP A 197 27.00 18.67 10.17
C ASP A 197 28.30 18.44 9.41
N SER A 198 29.01 17.37 9.72
CA SER A 198 30.26 16.98 9.01
C SER A 198 29.99 16.26 7.69
N LEU A 199 28.77 15.76 7.46
CA LEU A 199 28.44 14.96 6.28
C LEU A 199 28.33 15.80 5.01
N THR A 200 28.73 15.19 3.89
CA THR A 200 28.43 15.73 2.56
C THR A 200 27.20 14.97 1.99
N LEU A 201 26.04 15.61 1.93
CA LEU A 201 24.83 15.02 1.39
C LEU A 201 24.72 15.24 -0.11
N VAL A 202 24.56 14.16 -0.89
CA VAL A 202 24.49 14.24 -2.36
C VAL A 202 23.24 13.53 -2.89
N LYS A 203 22.60 14.14 -3.89
CA LYS A 203 21.46 13.53 -4.56
C LYS A 203 21.94 12.61 -5.67
N GLU A 204 21.73 11.29 -5.52
CA GLU A 204 22.17 10.25 -6.46
C GLU A 204 21.08 9.66 -7.34
N GLY A 205 19.82 9.85 -7.02
CA GLY A 205 18.72 9.23 -7.77
C GLY A 205 18.43 7.79 -7.33
N TYR A 206 17.91 6.95 -8.26
CA TYR A 206 17.30 5.66 -7.92
C TYR A 206 18.16 4.44 -8.29
N ASP A 207 19.33 4.61 -8.92
CA ASP A 207 20.26 3.51 -9.22
C ASP A 207 21.11 3.16 -8.00
N PRO A 208 20.88 2.03 -7.29
CA PRO A 208 21.64 1.71 -6.09
C PRO A 208 23.06 1.27 -6.38
N SER A 209 23.40 0.92 -7.63
CA SER A 209 24.73 0.47 -8.01
C SER A 209 25.81 1.57 -7.92
N VAL A 210 25.42 2.82 -7.70
CA VAL A 210 26.33 3.93 -7.38
C VAL A 210 27.08 3.69 -6.07
N LEU A 211 26.48 2.98 -5.10
CA LEU A 211 27.10 2.70 -3.80
C LEU A 211 28.31 1.73 -3.91
N PRO A 212 28.18 0.50 -4.45
CA PRO A 212 29.34 -0.40 -4.59
C PRO A 212 30.43 0.16 -5.51
N ARG A 213 30.08 1.04 -6.45
CA ARG A 213 31.05 1.73 -7.30
C ARG A 213 31.72 2.93 -6.62
N LYS A 214 31.31 3.28 -5.39
CA LYS A 214 31.75 4.48 -4.66
C LYS A 214 31.73 5.76 -5.54
N GLN A 215 30.69 5.89 -6.35
CA GLN A 215 30.52 7.03 -7.24
C GLN A 215 30.51 8.33 -6.41
N ASN A 216 31.22 9.35 -6.86
CA ASN A 216 31.37 10.64 -6.16
C ASN A 216 31.94 10.52 -4.73
N GLY A 217 32.65 9.44 -4.41
CA GLY A 217 33.17 9.18 -3.07
C GLY A 217 32.11 8.70 -2.07
N LEU A 218 31.00 8.15 -2.56
CA LEU A 218 29.89 7.68 -1.77
C LEU A 218 30.29 6.56 -0.82
N GLU A 219 30.03 6.72 0.48
CA GLU A 219 30.27 5.71 1.51
C GLU A 219 28.97 5.11 2.05
N ALA A 220 27.87 5.84 1.96
CA ALA A 220 26.54 5.36 2.34
C ALA A 220 25.46 5.89 1.39
N LEU A 221 24.34 5.15 1.29
CA LEU A 221 23.21 5.49 0.44
C LEU A 221 21.90 5.16 1.17
N THR A 222 20.94 6.09 1.17
CA THR A 222 19.59 5.82 1.67
C THR A 222 18.81 4.94 0.71
N GLY A 223 17.92 4.11 1.23
CA GLY A 223 17.07 3.24 0.44
C GLY A 223 15.87 2.72 1.21
N PHE A 224 15.19 1.74 0.63
CA PHE A 224 14.13 0.96 1.27
C PHE A 224 14.60 -0.48 1.45
N VAL A 225 14.43 -1.03 2.63
CA VAL A 225 14.89 -2.39 2.98
C VAL A 225 14.35 -3.46 2.02
N SER A 226 13.20 -3.23 1.43
CA SER A 226 12.55 -4.14 0.50
C SER A 226 13.05 -4.04 -0.95
N ASN A 227 13.75 -2.98 -1.33
CA ASN A 227 14.10 -2.72 -2.73
C ASN A 227 15.61 -2.76 -2.99
N GLU A 228 16.35 -1.73 -2.62
CA GLU A 228 17.75 -1.56 -3.02
C GLU A 228 18.68 -2.69 -2.58
N PRO A 229 18.61 -3.19 -1.32
CA PRO A 229 19.44 -4.32 -0.91
C PRO A 229 19.19 -5.58 -1.74
N ASN A 230 17.93 -5.81 -2.14
CA ASN A 230 17.56 -6.95 -2.98
C ASN A 230 18.15 -6.83 -4.39
N LEU A 231 18.17 -5.62 -4.97
CA LEU A 231 18.75 -5.35 -6.27
C LEU A 231 20.28 -5.54 -6.23
N LEU A 232 20.96 -4.97 -5.24
CA LEU A 232 22.42 -5.08 -5.08
C LEU A 232 22.84 -6.54 -4.86
N LYS A 233 22.14 -7.25 -3.98
CA LYS A 233 22.40 -8.69 -3.76
C LYS A 233 22.18 -9.52 -5.04
N ALA A 234 21.18 -9.20 -5.84
CA ALA A 234 20.95 -9.88 -7.12
C ALA A 234 22.07 -9.59 -8.13
N ALA A 235 22.72 -8.42 -8.06
CA ALA A 235 23.90 -8.05 -8.84
C ALA A 235 25.20 -8.68 -8.32
N GLY A 236 25.19 -9.30 -7.13
CA GLY A 236 26.36 -9.90 -6.50
C GLY A 236 27.14 -8.95 -5.58
N ASP A 237 26.56 -7.78 -5.32
CA ASP A 237 27.16 -6.79 -4.42
C ASP A 237 26.77 -7.10 -2.96
N ASP A 238 27.75 -6.97 -2.06
CA ASP A 238 27.55 -7.11 -0.62
C ASP A 238 27.36 -5.74 0.02
N VAL A 239 26.24 -5.55 0.71
CA VAL A 239 25.94 -4.30 1.41
C VAL A 239 25.45 -4.60 2.83
N ARG A 240 25.88 -3.77 3.76
CA ARG A 240 25.34 -3.73 5.11
C ARG A 240 24.16 -2.78 5.16
N VAL A 241 23.08 -3.25 5.78
CA VAL A 241 21.83 -2.50 5.97
C VAL A 241 21.75 -2.04 7.42
N TRP A 242 21.48 -0.75 7.61
CA TRP A 242 21.25 -0.11 8.91
C TRP A 242 19.80 0.32 8.98
N GLN A 243 19.06 -0.19 9.95
CA GLN A 243 17.63 0.07 10.08
C GLN A 243 17.37 0.99 11.29
N PRO A 244 16.56 2.06 11.15
CA PRO A 244 16.20 2.94 12.26
C PRO A 244 15.63 2.22 13.47
N VAL A 245 14.84 1.15 13.26
CA VAL A 245 14.24 0.36 14.34
C VAL A 245 15.29 -0.28 15.26
N ASP A 246 16.44 -0.71 14.74
CA ASP A 246 17.54 -1.29 15.55
C ASP A 246 18.13 -0.28 16.53
N TYR A 247 17.92 0.99 16.26
CA TYR A 247 18.33 2.12 17.11
C TYR A 247 17.16 2.69 17.95
N GLY A 248 16.00 2.02 17.94
CA GLY A 248 14.81 2.46 18.67
C GLY A 248 14.28 3.82 18.16
N ILE A 249 14.36 4.05 16.86
CA ILE A 249 13.77 5.20 16.18
C ILE A 249 12.33 4.82 15.77
N PRO A 250 11.32 5.60 16.19
CA PRO A 250 9.93 5.33 15.85
C PRO A 250 9.69 5.49 14.34
N SER A 251 9.00 4.53 13.76
CA SER A 251 8.62 4.53 12.34
C SER A 251 7.54 3.49 12.08
N SER A 252 6.96 3.50 10.89
CA SER A 252 6.00 2.50 10.41
C SER A 252 6.10 2.32 8.90
N ILE A 253 5.39 1.34 8.35
CA ILE A 253 5.22 1.19 6.89
C ILE A 253 4.07 2.11 6.39
N GLY A 254 3.96 3.30 6.94
CA GLY A 254 2.94 4.28 6.59
C GLY A 254 1.60 4.05 7.28
N ALA A 255 0.64 4.89 6.95
CA ALA A 255 -0.73 4.81 7.43
C ALA A 255 -1.73 4.82 6.27
N MET A 256 -2.85 4.13 6.47
CA MET A 256 -4.05 4.36 5.69
C MET A 256 -4.82 5.50 6.33
N ALA A 257 -5.12 6.53 5.55
CA ALA A 257 -5.87 7.68 6.00
C ALA A 257 -7.18 7.83 5.22
N VAL A 258 -8.18 8.43 5.85
CA VAL A 258 -9.51 8.65 5.29
C VAL A 258 -9.91 10.12 5.41
N ASN A 259 -10.76 10.57 4.49
CA ASN A 259 -11.46 11.85 4.63
C ASN A 259 -12.48 11.75 5.78
N PRO A 260 -12.38 12.58 6.85
CA PRO A 260 -13.23 12.43 8.03
C PRO A 260 -14.73 12.66 7.76
N ALA A 261 -15.06 13.54 6.81
CA ALA A 261 -16.47 13.77 6.45
C ALA A 261 -17.07 12.53 5.79
N PHE A 262 -16.30 11.86 4.92
CA PHE A 262 -16.72 10.58 4.33
C PHE A 262 -16.82 9.49 5.39
N ALA A 263 -15.82 9.34 6.24
CA ALA A 263 -15.80 8.33 7.29
C ALA A 263 -16.99 8.46 8.26
N LYS A 264 -17.33 9.69 8.63
CA LYS A 264 -18.49 9.98 9.48
C LYS A 264 -19.82 9.66 8.78
N ALA A 265 -19.93 9.91 7.49
CA ALA A 265 -21.14 9.65 6.72
C ALA A 265 -21.34 8.16 6.36
N HIS A 266 -20.23 7.44 6.16
CA HIS A 266 -20.21 6.07 5.63
C HIS A 266 -19.22 5.17 6.38
N PRO A 267 -19.36 4.99 7.72
CA PRO A 267 -18.40 4.23 8.52
C PRO A 267 -18.30 2.78 8.06
N THR A 268 -19.44 2.14 7.73
CA THR A 268 -19.52 0.76 7.21
C THR A 268 -18.66 0.58 5.96
N ALA A 269 -18.70 1.55 5.05
CA ALA A 269 -17.89 1.47 3.82
C ALA A 269 -16.39 1.60 4.09
N VAL A 270 -15.97 2.42 5.08
CA VAL A 270 -14.56 2.52 5.50
C VAL A 270 -14.09 1.21 6.13
N GLU A 271 -14.90 0.62 7.04
CA GLU A 271 -14.64 -0.71 7.61
C GLU A 271 -14.44 -1.74 6.50
N ASP A 272 -15.33 -1.81 5.54
CA ASP A 272 -15.31 -2.86 4.52
C ASP A 272 -14.23 -2.65 3.46
N VAL A 273 -13.81 -1.43 3.17
CA VAL A 273 -12.59 -1.17 2.37
C VAL A 273 -11.36 -1.74 3.09
N LEU A 274 -11.24 -1.48 4.39
CA LEU A 274 -10.12 -1.99 5.19
C LEU A 274 -10.19 -3.52 5.32
N ARG A 275 -11.37 -4.08 5.60
CA ARG A 275 -11.62 -5.53 5.65
C ARG A 275 -11.17 -6.24 4.38
N ALA A 276 -11.56 -5.72 3.20
CA ALA A 276 -11.17 -6.29 1.92
C ALA A 276 -9.65 -6.26 1.72
N ALA A 277 -9.00 -5.15 2.09
CA ALA A 277 -7.56 -5.01 1.98
C ALA A 277 -6.81 -5.96 2.92
N LEU A 278 -7.19 -6.06 4.19
CA LEU A 278 -6.56 -6.96 5.17
C LEU A 278 -6.77 -8.43 4.77
N HIS A 279 -7.98 -8.81 4.31
CA HIS A 279 -8.23 -10.15 3.82
C HIS A 279 -7.40 -10.49 2.57
N ALA A 280 -7.19 -9.52 1.67
CA ALA A 280 -6.32 -9.69 0.52
C ALA A 280 -4.83 -9.75 0.91
N TYR A 281 -4.41 -9.03 1.96
CA TYR A 281 -3.07 -9.15 2.52
C TYR A 281 -2.80 -10.58 3.00
N ASP A 282 -3.73 -11.15 3.77
CA ASP A 282 -3.64 -12.53 4.25
C ASP A 282 -3.57 -13.52 3.08
N PHE A 283 -4.43 -13.33 2.07
CA PHE A 283 -4.41 -14.15 0.85
C PHE A 283 -3.05 -14.06 0.13
N CYS A 284 -2.53 -12.87 -0.10
CA CYS A 284 -1.27 -12.66 -0.82
C CYS A 284 -0.06 -13.19 -0.04
N SER A 285 -0.13 -13.24 1.28
CA SER A 285 0.94 -13.69 2.18
C SER A 285 0.87 -15.20 2.50
N ALA A 286 -0.24 -15.87 2.21
CA ALA A 286 -0.49 -17.25 2.62
C ALA A 286 0.49 -18.29 2.01
N SER A 287 1.06 -18.02 0.85
CA SER A 287 2.06 -18.89 0.21
C SER A 287 2.76 -18.20 -0.97
N ALA A 288 3.92 -18.70 -1.37
CA ALA A 288 4.65 -18.21 -2.55
C ALA A 288 3.79 -18.22 -3.84
N ALA A 289 2.89 -19.21 -3.98
CA ALA A 289 1.98 -19.29 -5.12
C ALA A 289 0.95 -18.14 -5.10
N LYS A 290 0.42 -17.80 -3.92
CA LYS A 290 -0.51 -16.69 -3.72
C LYS A 290 0.19 -15.35 -3.91
N THR A 291 1.40 -15.19 -3.35
CA THR A 291 2.23 -14.00 -3.60
C THR A 291 2.43 -13.80 -5.10
N LYS A 292 2.84 -14.85 -5.84
CA LYS A 292 3.02 -14.77 -7.29
C LYS A 292 1.72 -14.36 -8.01
N GLN A 293 0.58 -14.88 -7.58
CA GLN A 293 -0.73 -14.54 -8.13
C GLN A 293 -1.02 -13.03 -7.94
N CYS A 294 -0.85 -12.51 -6.73
CA CYS A 294 -1.07 -11.08 -6.42
C CYS A 294 -0.10 -10.17 -7.20
N VAL A 295 1.20 -10.53 -7.25
CA VAL A 295 2.21 -9.83 -8.05
C VAL A 295 1.80 -9.74 -9.53
N GLY A 296 1.24 -10.84 -10.08
CA GLY A 296 0.71 -10.86 -11.43
C GLY A 296 -0.47 -9.89 -11.65
N TYR A 297 -1.27 -9.62 -10.62
CA TYR A 297 -2.31 -8.58 -10.70
C TYR A 297 -1.73 -7.18 -10.83
N ALA A 298 -0.73 -6.86 -10.00
CA ALA A 298 -0.03 -5.57 -10.09
C ALA A 298 0.70 -5.39 -11.42
N ALA A 299 1.30 -6.46 -11.96
CA ALA A 299 1.98 -6.45 -13.26
C ALA A 299 1.06 -6.02 -14.41
N LYS A 300 -0.21 -6.47 -14.41
CA LYS A 300 -1.20 -6.08 -15.42
C LYS A 300 -1.46 -4.57 -15.44
N LEU A 301 -1.44 -3.92 -14.26
CA LEU A 301 -1.71 -2.49 -14.11
C LEU A 301 -0.48 -1.63 -14.36
N SER A 302 0.72 -2.16 -14.12
CA SER A 302 1.99 -1.41 -14.14
C SER A 302 2.68 -1.42 -15.52
N GLY A 303 2.35 -2.37 -16.40
CA GLY A 303 2.88 -2.45 -17.77
C GLY A 303 4.24 -3.15 -17.89
N ALA A 304 4.88 -3.01 -19.05
CA ALA A 304 5.97 -3.87 -19.52
C ALA A 304 7.31 -3.75 -18.74
N THR A 305 7.49 -2.73 -17.93
CA THR A 305 8.72 -2.53 -17.14
C THR A 305 8.63 -3.12 -15.73
N TYR A 306 7.52 -3.76 -15.39
CA TYR A 306 7.31 -4.34 -14.07
C TYR A 306 8.05 -5.68 -13.94
N ASP A 307 9.03 -5.74 -13.05
CA ASP A 307 9.75 -6.97 -12.73
C ASP A 307 9.03 -7.76 -11.63
N GLU A 308 8.32 -8.82 -12.02
CA GLU A 308 7.58 -9.67 -11.09
C GLU A 308 8.48 -10.35 -10.05
N ALA A 309 9.71 -10.74 -10.40
CA ALA A 309 10.61 -11.40 -9.48
C ALA A 309 11.12 -10.44 -8.39
N GLN A 310 11.47 -9.21 -8.77
CA GLN A 310 11.83 -8.15 -7.82
C GLN A 310 10.62 -7.77 -6.96
N ASN A 311 9.46 -7.62 -7.54
CA ASN A 311 8.25 -7.27 -6.82
C ASN A 311 7.80 -8.36 -5.82
N ALA A 312 7.98 -9.63 -6.15
CA ALA A 312 7.76 -10.72 -5.19
C ALA A 312 8.72 -10.65 -4.00
N LYS A 313 9.98 -10.22 -4.22
CA LYS A 313 10.94 -9.97 -3.13
C LYS A 313 10.56 -8.76 -2.29
N ILE A 314 10.05 -7.68 -2.91
CA ILE A 314 9.54 -6.52 -2.19
C ILE A 314 8.45 -6.98 -1.20
N TRP A 315 7.42 -7.66 -1.69
CA TRP A 315 6.33 -8.16 -0.84
C TRP A 315 6.83 -9.05 0.31
N THR A 316 7.64 -10.07 -0.01
CA THR A 316 8.15 -10.99 1.02
C THR A 316 9.06 -10.30 2.04
N THR A 317 9.82 -9.29 1.65
CA THR A 317 10.64 -8.53 2.58
C THR A 317 9.77 -7.65 3.49
N GLU A 318 8.78 -6.96 2.93
CA GLU A 318 7.90 -6.09 3.72
C GLU A 318 7.01 -6.88 4.68
N THR A 319 6.42 -8.00 4.23
CA THR A 319 5.64 -8.88 5.10
C THR A 319 6.48 -9.47 6.22
N LYS A 320 7.79 -9.73 5.97
CA LYS A 320 8.72 -10.14 7.03
C LYS A 320 8.99 -9.00 8.01
N VAL A 321 9.21 -7.77 7.54
CA VAL A 321 9.38 -6.60 8.43
C VAL A 321 8.16 -6.41 9.32
N ILE A 322 6.95 -6.57 8.76
CA ILE A 322 5.69 -6.49 9.50
C ILE A 322 5.61 -7.58 10.58
N ALA A 323 5.94 -8.82 10.21
CA ALA A 323 5.89 -9.95 11.14
C ALA A 323 6.95 -9.88 12.26
N ASP A 324 8.14 -9.34 11.94
CA ASP A 324 9.24 -9.20 12.91
C ASP A 324 9.02 -7.99 13.87
N ASN A 325 8.20 -7.02 13.47
CA ASN A 325 7.96 -5.77 14.22
C ASN A 325 6.45 -5.50 14.35
N PRO A 326 5.67 -6.40 14.95
CA PRO A 326 4.24 -6.23 15.04
C PRO A 326 3.89 -5.04 15.94
N THR A 327 2.73 -4.45 15.72
CA THR A 327 2.14 -3.47 16.62
C THR A 327 1.73 -4.16 17.93
N PRO A 328 2.26 -3.76 19.10
CA PRO A 328 1.94 -4.42 20.36
C PRO A 328 0.44 -4.40 20.67
N GLU A 329 -0.10 -5.54 21.09
CA GLU A 329 -1.50 -5.70 21.50
C GLU A 329 -2.55 -5.33 20.43
N GLN A 330 -2.12 -5.19 19.17
CA GLN A 330 -2.99 -4.85 18.04
C GLN A 330 -2.98 -5.95 16.98
N PRO A 331 -4.09 -6.17 16.27
CA PRO A 331 -4.10 -7.03 15.09
C PRO A 331 -3.32 -6.39 13.92
N LEU A 332 -3.16 -7.15 12.84
CA LEU A 332 -2.64 -6.61 11.58
C LEU A 332 -3.45 -5.37 11.16
N GLY A 333 -2.76 -4.31 10.82
CA GLY A 333 -3.38 -3.03 10.46
C GLY A 333 -3.63 -2.10 11.64
N GLY A 334 -3.44 -2.55 12.88
CA GLY A 334 -3.58 -1.72 14.08
C GLY A 334 -2.45 -0.71 14.25
N ILE A 335 -2.75 0.40 14.86
CA ILE A 335 -1.83 1.53 15.08
C ILE A 335 -1.33 1.51 16.52
N ASP A 336 -0.02 1.56 16.73
CA ASP A 336 0.59 1.81 18.03
C ASP A 336 0.57 3.31 18.34
N MET A 337 -0.37 3.72 19.17
CA MET A 337 -0.51 5.12 19.57
C MET A 337 0.67 5.65 20.38
N GLU A 338 1.45 4.76 21.01
CA GLU A 338 2.67 5.14 21.72
C GLU A 338 3.81 5.40 20.74
N ASN A 339 3.92 4.58 19.67
CA ASN A 339 4.87 4.81 18.60
C ASN A 339 4.58 6.13 17.86
N VAL A 340 3.30 6.44 17.59
CA VAL A 340 2.86 7.74 17.04
C VAL A 340 3.31 8.90 17.95
N SER A 341 3.17 8.77 19.27
CA SER A 341 3.63 9.81 20.21
C SER A 341 5.14 10.03 20.14
N LYS A 342 5.93 8.94 20.12
CA LYS A 342 7.39 9.00 19.97
C LYS A 342 7.83 9.58 18.62
N LEU A 343 7.05 9.32 17.57
CA LEU A 343 7.30 9.91 16.25
C LEU A 343 7.16 11.44 16.30
N VAL A 344 6.19 11.98 17.04
CA VAL A 344 6.06 13.44 17.24
C VAL A 344 7.30 14.01 17.92
N ASP A 345 7.78 13.35 18.97
CA ASP A 345 8.98 13.81 19.70
C ASP A 345 10.20 13.86 18.76
N MET A 346 10.34 12.85 17.90
CA MET A 346 11.39 12.84 16.87
C MET A 346 11.20 14.00 15.86
N LEU A 347 9.98 14.21 15.36
CA LEU A 347 9.69 15.28 14.40
C LEU A 347 9.93 16.68 15.00
N HIS A 348 9.74 16.85 16.33
CA HIS A 348 10.14 18.07 17.05
C HIS A 348 11.64 18.27 17.04
N GLN A 349 12.41 17.20 17.35
CA GLN A 349 13.87 17.26 17.38
C GLN A 349 14.47 17.77 16.07
N PHE A 350 13.86 17.40 14.93
CA PHE A 350 14.28 17.81 13.60
C PHE A 350 13.56 19.07 13.08
N GLY A 351 12.76 19.73 13.93
CA GLY A 351 12.05 20.97 13.56
C GLY A 351 10.98 20.79 12.47
N ILE A 352 10.53 19.55 12.25
CA ILE A 352 9.54 19.21 11.21
C ILE A 352 8.13 19.61 11.66
N VAL A 353 7.81 19.46 12.95
CA VAL A 353 6.58 19.96 13.54
C VAL A 353 6.88 20.98 14.64
N LYS A 354 5.93 21.88 14.88
CA LYS A 354 6.08 22.93 15.91
C LYS A 354 6.07 22.31 17.31
N PRO A 355 6.81 22.88 18.29
CA PRO A 355 6.79 22.40 19.68
C PRO A 355 5.41 22.41 20.36
N SER A 356 4.44 23.15 19.79
CA SER A 356 3.07 23.15 20.31
C SER A 356 2.26 21.90 19.94
N VAL A 357 2.73 21.08 19.01
CA VAL A 357 2.13 19.79 18.66
C VAL A 357 2.60 18.75 19.68
N THR A 358 1.69 18.08 20.32
CA THR A 358 2.01 17.07 21.35
C THR A 358 1.71 15.66 20.85
N GLY A 359 2.33 14.65 21.49
CA GLY A 359 1.98 13.26 21.23
C GLY A 359 0.50 12.95 21.52
N ALA A 360 -0.11 13.66 22.49
CA ALA A 360 -1.54 13.53 22.77
C ALA A 360 -2.41 14.06 21.62
N ASP A 361 -2.02 15.20 21.00
CA ASP A 361 -2.71 15.71 19.82
C ASP A 361 -2.62 14.70 18.68
N ALA A 362 -1.42 14.16 18.42
CA ALA A 362 -1.20 13.19 17.36
C ALA A 362 -1.99 11.90 17.57
N LYS A 363 -2.08 11.38 18.77
CA LYS A 363 -2.94 10.22 19.09
C LYS A 363 -4.40 10.46 18.71
N GLY A 364 -4.90 11.70 18.84
CA GLY A 364 -6.25 12.11 18.42
C GLY A 364 -6.45 12.22 16.89
N TRP A 365 -5.39 12.09 16.11
CA TRP A 365 -5.45 12.12 14.64
C TRP A 365 -5.48 10.73 14.00
N PHE A 366 -5.37 9.70 14.82
CA PHE A 366 -5.45 8.29 14.44
C PHE A 366 -6.54 7.58 15.23
N THR A 367 -7.05 6.47 14.71
CA THR A 367 -8.01 5.62 15.40
C THR A 367 -7.86 4.17 14.98
N ASN A 368 -8.03 3.25 15.92
CA ASN A 368 -8.12 1.81 15.68
C ASN A 368 -9.57 1.33 15.48
N GLU A 369 -10.55 2.23 15.61
CA GLU A 369 -11.98 1.88 15.55
C GLU A 369 -12.34 1.00 14.34
N TYR A 370 -11.79 1.31 13.16
CA TYR A 370 -12.07 0.56 11.93
C TYR A 370 -11.35 -0.79 11.88
N VAL A 371 -10.14 -0.89 12.42
CA VAL A 371 -9.41 -2.17 12.54
C VAL A 371 -10.13 -3.07 13.53
N ASP A 372 -10.50 -2.54 14.70
CA ASP A 372 -11.22 -3.26 15.75
C ASP A 372 -12.57 -3.78 15.25
N ALA A 373 -13.28 -3.00 14.42
CA ALA A 373 -14.56 -3.40 13.84
C ALA A 373 -14.45 -4.53 12.79
N VAL A 374 -13.28 -4.73 12.20
CA VAL A 374 -13.09 -5.72 11.11
C VAL A 374 -12.27 -6.92 11.52
N THR A 375 -11.77 -6.97 12.77
CA THR A 375 -10.97 -8.08 13.30
C THR A 375 -11.65 -8.72 14.51
N ASN A 376 -11.39 -10.01 14.72
CA ASN A 376 -11.78 -10.74 15.91
C ASN A 376 -10.67 -11.72 16.26
N ASP A 377 -10.26 -11.76 17.53
CA ASP A 377 -9.16 -12.60 18.01
C ASP A 377 -7.86 -12.43 17.19
N GLY A 378 -7.63 -11.22 16.67
CA GLY A 378 -6.45 -10.87 15.88
C GLY A 378 -6.52 -11.22 14.38
N GLU A 379 -7.59 -11.84 13.92
CA GLU A 379 -7.79 -12.23 12.53
C GLU A 379 -8.86 -11.37 11.85
N THR A 380 -8.70 -11.13 10.55
CA THR A 380 -9.70 -10.39 9.76
C THR A 380 -10.97 -11.22 9.61
N VAL A 381 -12.10 -10.67 10.02
CA VAL A 381 -13.43 -11.31 9.87
C VAL A 381 -13.89 -11.23 8.41
N TRP A 382 -14.02 -12.37 7.77
CA TRP A 382 -14.48 -12.47 6.38
C TRP A 382 -15.55 -13.56 6.20
N PRO A 383 -16.63 -13.31 5.44
CA PRO A 383 -17.09 -12.00 4.96
C PRO A 383 -17.56 -11.10 6.11
N ALA A 384 -17.96 -9.85 5.77
CA ALA A 384 -18.57 -8.95 6.75
C ALA A 384 -19.83 -9.57 7.37
N PRO A 385 -20.09 -9.38 8.69
CA PRO A 385 -21.26 -9.91 9.36
C PRO A 385 -22.56 -9.26 8.88
#